data_4189177ca93fb852353ad76fa1cbf8e9
#
_entry.id   4189177ca93fb852353ad76fa1cbf8e9
#
_cell.length_a   1.000
_cell.length_b   1.000
_cell.length_c   1.000
_cell.angle_alpha   90.00
_cell.angle_beta   90.00
_cell.angle_gamma   90.00
#
_symmetry.space_group_name_H-M   'P 1'
#
loop_
_entity.id
_entity.type
_entity.pdbx_description
1 polymer ?
#
loop_
_entity_poly.entity_id
_entity_poly.type
_entity_poly.pdbx_seq_one_letter_code
_entity_poly.pdbx_strand_id
1 'polypeptide(L)'
;MSFKVDTIYHTAAYKHVPLVEENPFEAVTNNILGTKCTLEAAIESDVETFVLISTDKAVRPTNIMGATKRFAELILQSYSAENSLKKTTRMTMVRFGNVLGSSGSAVPLFQKQIREGGPVTVTDPNVTRYFMSIPEAAQLVIQAGAMGEGGDVFVLDMGEPVKIYELAKNLIKLSGMEVKDKDNPEGDIEIIFTGLRPGEKLYEELLIGNKVDATEHKQIYRAEEDFLPASELLIHLDTLKEAQKNGDVVSLINTLKLVVSGFTPEKEISDIIYQRRIK
;
A
#
# COMPACT_ATOMS: atom_id res chain seq x y z
N MET A 1 -9.95 -30.22 -5.81
CA MET A 1 -9.61 -29.32 -4.69
C MET A 1 -9.25 -30.14 -3.48
N SER A 2 -8.01 -29.99 -2.97
CA SER A 2 -7.49 -30.86 -1.88
C SER A 2 -7.81 -30.31 -0.48
N PHE A 3 -8.15 -29.02 -0.37
CA PHE A 3 -8.44 -28.37 0.90
C PHE A 3 -9.76 -27.59 0.79
N LYS A 4 -10.54 -27.59 1.87
CA LYS A 4 -11.67 -26.66 2.03
C LYS A 4 -11.12 -25.40 2.69
N VAL A 5 -11.05 -24.31 1.95
CA VAL A 5 -10.58 -23.02 2.45
C VAL A 5 -11.81 -22.15 2.68
N ASP A 6 -12.02 -21.72 3.92
CA ASP A 6 -13.15 -20.86 4.29
C ASP A 6 -12.79 -19.38 4.18
N THR A 7 -11.54 -19.01 4.47
CA THR A 7 -11.09 -17.61 4.47
C THR A 7 -9.74 -17.43 3.79
N ILE A 8 -9.63 -16.40 2.95
CA ILE A 8 -8.37 -15.98 2.32
C ILE A 8 -8.00 -14.59 2.83
N TYR A 9 -6.81 -14.45 3.42
CA TYR A 9 -6.15 -13.17 3.67
C TYR A 9 -5.12 -12.90 2.58
N HIS A 10 -5.50 -12.11 1.57
CA HIS A 10 -4.66 -11.84 0.42
C HIS A 10 -3.67 -10.70 0.72
N THR A 11 -2.44 -11.08 1.03
CA THR A 11 -1.34 -10.17 1.38
C THR A 11 -0.30 -10.03 0.26
N ALA A 12 -0.42 -10.83 -0.80
CA ALA A 12 0.54 -10.88 -1.89
C ALA A 12 0.48 -9.59 -2.72
N ALA A 13 1.52 -8.75 -2.59
CA ALA A 13 1.69 -7.53 -3.36
C ALA A 13 3.14 -7.06 -3.39
N TYR A 14 3.56 -6.42 -4.47
CA TYR A 14 4.77 -5.61 -4.48
C TYR A 14 4.50 -4.27 -3.79
N LYS A 15 5.22 -3.99 -2.71
CA LYS A 15 4.98 -2.85 -1.81
C LYS A 15 6.04 -1.76 -1.83
N HIS A 16 7.22 -2.04 -2.38
CA HIS A 16 8.34 -1.11 -2.39
C HIS A 16 8.16 -0.07 -3.48
N VAL A 17 7.78 1.16 -3.09
CA VAL A 17 7.47 2.25 -4.03
C VAL A 17 8.57 2.46 -5.08
N PRO A 18 9.87 2.63 -4.73
CA PRO A 18 10.89 2.85 -5.76
C PRO A 18 11.01 1.69 -6.76
N LEU A 19 10.96 0.45 -6.29
CA LEU A 19 11.05 -0.72 -7.17
C LEU A 19 9.84 -0.84 -8.11
N VAL A 20 8.66 -0.44 -7.63
CA VAL A 20 7.43 -0.44 -8.45
C VAL A 20 7.46 0.69 -9.48
N GLU A 21 7.96 1.88 -9.12
CA GLU A 21 8.13 2.98 -10.08
C GLU A 21 9.09 2.59 -11.22
N GLU A 22 10.15 1.84 -10.91
CA GLU A 22 11.09 1.31 -11.89
C GLU A 22 10.57 0.12 -12.70
N ASN A 23 9.51 -0.58 -12.23
CA ASN A 23 8.96 -1.81 -12.82
C ASN A 23 7.42 -1.82 -12.78
N PRO A 24 6.74 -0.86 -13.42
CA PRO A 24 5.29 -0.68 -13.31
C PRO A 24 4.48 -1.85 -13.86
N PHE A 25 4.95 -2.53 -14.91
CA PHE A 25 4.27 -3.70 -15.48
C PHE A 25 4.21 -4.87 -14.51
N GLU A 26 5.29 -5.10 -13.75
CA GLU A 26 5.34 -6.14 -12.73
C GLU A 26 4.35 -5.84 -11.58
N ALA A 27 4.18 -4.57 -11.23
CA ALA A 27 3.19 -4.18 -10.25
C ALA A 27 1.76 -4.42 -10.74
N VAL A 28 1.45 -4.12 -12.00
CA VAL A 28 0.14 -4.44 -12.61
C VAL A 28 -0.09 -5.95 -12.59
N THR A 29 0.90 -6.75 -13.03
CA THR A 29 0.80 -8.21 -13.04
C THR A 29 0.51 -8.77 -11.65
N ASN A 30 1.31 -8.37 -10.67
CA ASN A 30 1.21 -8.94 -9.33
C ASN A 30 0.06 -8.36 -8.51
N ASN A 31 -0.04 -7.02 -8.43
CA ASN A 31 -0.98 -6.36 -7.53
C ASN A 31 -2.41 -6.31 -8.08
N ILE A 32 -2.57 -6.17 -9.40
CA ILE A 32 -3.89 -6.08 -10.05
C ILE A 32 -4.33 -7.45 -10.56
N LEU A 33 -3.61 -8.00 -11.54
CA LEU A 33 -4.01 -9.26 -12.18
C LEU A 33 -3.90 -10.44 -11.23
N GLY A 34 -2.88 -10.48 -10.36
CA GLY A 34 -2.70 -11.49 -9.33
C GLY A 34 -3.85 -11.46 -8.31
N THR A 35 -4.27 -10.26 -7.86
CA THR A 35 -5.43 -10.13 -6.96
C THR A 35 -6.71 -10.60 -7.64
N LYS A 36 -6.96 -10.19 -8.91
CA LYS A 36 -8.12 -10.65 -9.69
C LYS A 36 -8.15 -12.17 -9.82
N CYS A 37 -7.04 -12.77 -10.23
CA CYS A 37 -6.94 -14.23 -10.40
C CYS A 37 -7.22 -14.98 -9.09
N THR A 38 -6.65 -14.50 -7.98
CA THR A 38 -6.88 -15.11 -6.66
C THR A 38 -8.32 -14.97 -6.20
N LEU A 39 -8.94 -13.81 -6.46
CA LEU A 39 -10.35 -13.56 -6.14
C LEU A 39 -11.28 -14.47 -6.96
N GLU A 40 -11.05 -14.59 -8.28
CA GLU A 40 -11.85 -15.47 -9.14
C GLU A 40 -11.75 -16.93 -8.69
N ALA A 41 -10.54 -17.40 -8.37
CA ALA A 41 -10.36 -18.74 -7.82
C ALA A 41 -11.06 -18.93 -6.47
N ALA A 42 -11.13 -17.91 -5.61
CA ALA A 42 -11.87 -17.94 -4.36
C ALA A 42 -13.38 -18.08 -4.60
N ILE A 43 -13.93 -17.31 -5.53
CA ILE A 43 -15.36 -17.36 -5.91
C ILE A 43 -15.69 -18.72 -6.50
N GLU A 44 -14.88 -19.23 -7.43
CA GLU A 44 -15.08 -20.56 -8.05
C GLU A 44 -14.97 -21.72 -7.06
N SER A 45 -14.30 -21.48 -5.94
CA SER A 45 -14.09 -22.48 -4.88
C SER A 45 -15.05 -22.33 -3.69
N ASP A 46 -16.05 -21.44 -3.79
CA ASP A 46 -17.02 -21.13 -2.73
C ASP A 46 -16.36 -20.73 -1.40
N VAL A 47 -15.25 -19.97 -1.46
CA VAL A 47 -14.60 -19.40 -0.27
C VAL A 47 -15.55 -18.38 0.38
N GLU A 48 -15.81 -18.52 1.68
CA GLU A 48 -16.77 -17.66 2.39
C GLU A 48 -16.29 -16.22 2.53
N THR A 49 -14.99 -16.02 2.79
CA THR A 49 -14.44 -14.69 3.08
C THR A 49 -13.13 -14.44 2.35
N PHE A 50 -13.03 -13.32 1.66
CA PHE A 50 -11.82 -12.83 1.01
C PHE A 50 -11.45 -11.46 1.56
N VAL A 51 -10.31 -11.36 2.24
CA VAL A 51 -9.81 -10.13 2.85
C VAL A 51 -8.57 -9.66 2.09
N LEU A 52 -8.68 -8.53 1.41
CA LEU A 52 -7.55 -7.88 0.75
C LEU A 52 -6.81 -6.97 1.73
N ILE A 53 -5.53 -7.24 1.93
CA ILE A 53 -4.66 -6.33 2.67
C ILE A 53 -4.27 -5.17 1.76
N SER A 54 -4.69 -3.96 2.14
CA SER A 54 -4.41 -2.73 1.42
C SER A 54 -3.51 -1.78 2.24
N THR A 55 -3.45 -0.53 1.86
CA THR A 55 -2.50 0.45 2.41
C THR A 55 -3.08 1.86 2.40
N ASP A 56 -2.61 2.72 3.29
CA ASP A 56 -2.80 4.17 3.28
C ASP A 56 -2.42 4.82 1.93
N LYS A 57 -1.44 4.25 1.23
CA LYS A 57 -0.97 4.73 -0.08
C LYS A 57 -1.95 4.52 -1.22
N ALA A 58 -3.02 3.75 -1.01
CA ALA A 58 -4.15 3.65 -1.94
C ALA A 58 -5.06 4.90 -1.92
N VAL A 59 -4.91 5.76 -0.90
CA VAL A 59 -5.65 7.01 -0.75
C VAL A 59 -4.98 8.12 -1.55
N ARG A 60 -5.66 8.68 -2.57
CA ARG A 60 -5.10 9.70 -3.47
C ARG A 60 -3.64 9.40 -3.87
N PRO A 61 -3.38 8.31 -4.58
CA PRO A 61 -2.03 7.84 -4.83
C PRO A 61 -1.16 8.88 -5.54
N THR A 62 0.11 8.97 -5.15
CA THR A 62 1.13 9.74 -5.86
C THR A 62 2.14 8.83 -6.57
N ASN A 63 1.97 7.52 -6.42
CA ASN A 63 2.86 6.51 -6.95
C ASN A 63 2.09 5.32 -7.51
N ILE A 64 2.74 4.56 -8.42
CA ILE A 64 2.13 3.43 -9.12
C ILE A 64 1.77 2.31 -8.14
N MET A 65 2.57 2.07 -7.10
CA MET A 65 2.26 1.05 -6.10
C MET A 65 0.91 1.33 -5.42
N GLY A 66 0.68 2.55 -4.94
CA GLY A 66 -0.59 2.96 -4.36
C GLY A 66 -1.76 2.86 -5.36
N ALA A 67 -1.53 3.30 -6.61
CA ALA A 67 -2.53 3.20 -7.68
C ALA A 67 -2.91 1.74 -7.98
N THR A 68 -1.94 0.82 -8.05
CA THR A 68 -2.23 -0.61 -8.26
C THR A 68 -2.96 -1.24 -7.09
N LYS A 69 -2.68 -0.82 -5.85
CA LYS A 69 -3.42 -1.27 -4.66
C LYS A 69 -4.86 -0.74 -4.67
N ARG A 70 -5.06 0.54 -5.03
CA ARG A 70 -6.43 1.08 -5.18
C ARG A 70 -7.20 0.38 -6.30
N PHE A 71 -6.55 0.09 -7.42
CA PHE A 71 -7.18 -0.67 -8.51
C PHE A 71 -7.61 -2.08 -8.03
N ALA A 72 -6.79 -2.75 -7.24
CA ALA A 72 -7.14 -4.03 -6.63
C ALA A 72 -8.38 -3.94 -5.71
N GLU A 73 -8.51 -2.86 -4.92
CA GLU A 73 -9.72 -2.60 -4.13
C GLU A 73 -10.95 -2.41 -5.02
N LEU A 74 -10.83 -1.65 -6.12
CA LEU A 74 -11.90 -1.45 -7.09
C LEU A 74 -12.39 -2.76 -7.69
N ILE A 75 -11.50 -3.73 -7.95
CA ILE A 75 -11.89 -5.07 -8.40
C ILE A 75 -12.79 -5.73 -7.35
N LEU A 76 -12.40 -5.74 -6.08
CA LEU A 76 -13.19 -6.37 -5.02
C LEU A 76 -14.55 -5.68 -4.86
N GLN A 77 -14.59 -4.33 -4.87
CA GLN A 77 -15.84 -3.57 -4.78
C GLN A 77 -16.80 -3.89 -5.94
N SER A 78 -16.27 -3.89 -7.18
CA SER A 78 -17.07 -4.19 -8.37
C SER A 78 -17.62 -5.62 -8.36
N TYR A 79 -16.78 -6.61 -8.01
CA TYR A 79 -17.20 -8.00 -7.92
C TYR A 79 -18.19 -8.22 -6.76
N SER A 80 -18.01 -7.54 -5.63
CA SER A 80 -18.95 -7.61 -4.51
C SER A 80 -20.33 -7.07 -4.89
N ALA A 81 -20.39 -5.94 -5.61
CA ALA A 81 -21.65 -5.36 -6.07
C ALA A 81 -22.40 -6.29 -7.05
N GLU A 82 -21.69 -6.97 -7.98
CA GLU A 82 -22.30 -7.95 -8.88
C GLU A 82 -22.72 -9.24 -8.18
N ASN A 83 -21.92 -9.72 -7.24
CA ASN A 83 -22.17 -10.98 -6.50
C ASN A 83 -23.19 -10.82 -5.36
N SER A 84 -23.64 -9.60 -5.05
CA SER A 84 -24.64 -9.36 -3.99
C SER A 84 -25.92 -10.20 -4.14
N LEU A 85 -26.26 -10.60 -5.38
CA LEU A 85 -27.39 -11.48 -5.68
C LEU A 85 -27.12 -12.98 -5.44
N LYS A 86 -25.84 -13.40 -5.45
CA LYS A 86 -25.44 -14.82 -5.35
C LYS A 86 -24.89 -15.22 -3.96
N LYS A 87 -24.52 -14.27 -3.10
CA LYS A 87 -24.05 -14.44 -1.70
C LYS A 87 -22.94 -15.48 -1.48
N THR A 88 -21.99 -15.66 -2.40
CA THR A 88 -21.01 -16.74 -2.26
C THR A 88 -19.77 -16.33 -1.47
N THR A 89 -19.14 -15.21 -1.78
CA THR A 89 -17.89 -14.76 -1.15
C THR A 89 -18.04 -13.35 -0.61
N ARG A 90 -17.81 -13.13 0.68
CA ARG A 90 -17.70 -11.79 1.27
C ARG A 90 -16.32 -11.21 0.98
N MET A 91 -16.27 -10.03 0.37
CA MET A 91 -15.06 -9.35 -0.03
C MET A 91 -14.85 -8.12 0.83
N THR A 92 -13.72 -8.04 1.50
CA THR A 92 -13.40 -6.93 2.43
C THR A 92 -12.00 -6.43 2.14
N MET A 93 -11.80 -5.14 2.17
CA MET A 93 -10.50 -4.48 2.04
C MET A 93 -10.12 -3.82 3.36
N VAL A 94 -8.85 -3.95 3.77
CA VAL A 94 -8.35 -3.36 5.02
C VAL A 94 -7.14 -2.50 4.74
N ARG A 95 -7.26 -1.20 4.98
CA ARG A 95 -6.20 -0.20 4.84
C ARG A 95 -5.56 0.10 6.17
N PHE A 96 -4.24 0.14 6.19
CA PHE A 96 -3.44 0.62 7.30
C PHE A 96 -2.10 1.18 6.81
N GLY A 97 -1.43 1.91 7.68
CA GLY A 97 -0.14 2.54 7.39
C GLY A 97 1.04 1.58 7.53
N ASN A 98 2.16 2.09 8.04
CA ASN A 98 3.36 1.27 8.15
C ASN A 98 3.29 0.31 9.35
N VAL A 99 3.89 -0.86 9.17
CA VAL A 99 4.02 -1.85 10.24
C VAL A 99 5.47 -1.90 10.69
N LEU A 100 5.69 -1.75 12.01
CA LEU A 100 7.02 -1.73 12.62
C LEU A 100 7.77 -3.04 12.34
N GLY A 101 9.04 -2.91 11.92
CA GLY A 101 9.92 -4.06 11.67
C GLY A 101 9.59 -4.87 10.40
N SER A 102 8.66 -4.40 9.55
CA SER A 102 8.38 -5.07 8.28
C SER A 102 9.59 -5.03 7.34
N SER A 103 9.76 -6.08 6.52
CA SER A 103 10.87 -6.20 5.57
C SER A 103 11.01 -4.98 4.66
N GLY A 104 12.24 -4.43 4.55
CA GLY A 104 12.55 -3.26 3.73
C GLY A 104 11.99 -1.93 4.26
N SER A 105 11.48 -1.88 5.49
CA SER A 105 11.02 -0.64 6.12
C SER A 105 12.15 0.16 6.78
N ALA A 106 11.84 1.39 7.23
CA ALA A 106 12.83 2.30 7.82
C ALA A 106 13.54 1.72 9.05
N VAL A 107 12.83 1.03 9.94
CA VAL A 107 13.40 0.50 11.19
C VAL A 107 14.53 -0.52 10.92
N PRO A 108 14.36 -1.59 10.14
CA PRO A 108 15.46 -2.49 9.78
C PRO A 108 16.61 -1.80 9.04
N LEU A 109 16.30 -0.82 8.17
CA LEU A 109 17.32 -0.05 7.47
C LEU A 109 18.18 0.76 8.46
N PHE A 110 17.55 1.53 9.35
CA PHE A 110 18.25 2.32 10.35
C PHE A 110 19.09 1.46 11.29
N GLN A 111 18.53 0.33 11.75
CA GLN A 111 19.28 -0.63 12.58
C GLN A 111 20.51 -1.19 11.87
N LYS A 112 20.41 -1.44 10.56
CA LYS A 112 21.55 -1.86 9.75
C LYS A 112 22.60 -0.75 9.67
N GLN A 113 22.19 0.48 9.31
CA GLN A 113 23.08 1.64 9.19
C GLN A 113 23.78 1.96 10.51
N ILE A 114 23.06 1.90 11.64
CA ILE A 114 23.64 2.12 12.97
C ILE A 114 24.71 1.07 13.28
N ARG A 115 24.45 -0.22 13.00
CA ARG A 115 25.46 -1.30 13.21
C ARG A 115 26.71 -1.16 12.34
N GLU A 116 26.56 -0.51 11.17
CA GLU A 116 27.65 -0.24 10.23
C GLU A 116 28.41 1.05 10.54
N GLY A 117 28.04 1.78 11.61
CA GLY A 117 28.69 3.03 12.03
C GLY A 117 28.09 4.29 11.37
N GLY A 118 26.93 4.15 10.72
CA GLY A 118 26.23 5.26 10.08
C GLY A 118 26.74 5.61 8.68
N PRO A 119 26.32 6.73 8.09
CA PRO A 119 25.25 7.59 8.60
C PRO A 119 23.86 6.95 8.49
N VAL A 120 22.91 7.41 9.33
CA VAL A 120 21.51 7.07 9.16
C VAL A 120 20.88 8.00 8.12
N THR A 121 20.19 7.44 7.13
CA THR A 121 19.60 8.20 6.02
C THR A 121 18.10 8.44 6.23
N VAL A 122 17.68 9.69 6.29
CA VAL A 122 16.27 10.12 6.34
C VAL A 122 15.96 10.93 5.10
N THR A 123 14.78 10.73 4.49
CA THR A 123 14.45 11.41 3.23
C THR A 123 14.18 12.90 3.42
N ASP A 124 13.45 13.28 4.49
CA ASP A 124 13.18 14.68 4.82
C ASP A 124 12.98 14.84 6.33
N PRO A 125 13.42 15.95 6.96
CA PRO A 125 13.27 16.17 8.39
C PRO A 125 11.81 16.23 8.88
N ASN A 126 10.88 16.55 7.98
CA ASN A 126 9.46 16.71 8.31
C ASN A 126 8.60 15.49 7.92
N VAL A 127 9.18 14.49 7.28
CA VAL A 127 8.41 13.32 6.86
C VAL A 127 7.84 12.59 8.07
N THR A 128 6.54 12.33 8.03
CA THR A 128 5.84 11.57 9.06
C THR A 128 5.24 10.29 8.49
N ARG A 129 5.11 9.27 9.33
CA ARG A 129 4.42 8.02 9.01
C ARG A 129 3.64 7.54 10.21
N TYR A 130 2.54 6.86 9.93
CA TYR A 130 1.80 6.12 10.95
C TYR A 130 2.42 4.75 11.14
N PHE A 131 2.44 4.27 12.37
CA PHE A 131 3.00 2.96 12.71
C PHE A 131 2.08 2.14 13.59
N MET A 132 2.07 0.85 13.32
CA MET A 132 1.38 -0.16 14.11
C MET A 132 2.30 -1.37 14.30
N SER A 133 2.15 -2.14 15.35
CA SER A 133 2.88 -3.39 15.51
C SER A 133 2.31 -4.49 14.61
N ILE A 134 3.11 -5.51 14.27
CA ILE A 134 2.65 -6.66 13.47
C ILE A 134 1.49 -7.40 14.16
N PRO A 135 1.56 -7.73 15.47
CA PRO A 135 0.46 -8.41 16.15
C PRO A 135 -0.84 -7.60 16.16
N GLU A 136 -0.74 -6.30 16.40
CA GLU A 136 -1.90 -5.38 16.40
C GLU A 136 -2.54 -5.32 15.01
N ALA A 137 -1.76 -5.09 13.95
CA ALA A 137 -2.26 -5.09 12.58
C ALA A 137 -2.95 -6.41 12.22
N ALA A 138 -2.33 -7.55 12.58
CA ALA A 138 -2.91 -8.87 12.30
C ALA A 138 -4.24 -9.09 13.02
N GLN A 139 -4.34 -8.72 14.30
CA GLN A 139 -5.57 -8.85 15.08
C GLN A 139 -6.70 -7.99 14.50
N LEU A 140 -6.40 -6.72 14.17
CA LEU A 140 -7.39 -5.80 13.60
C LEU A 140 -7.82 -6.22 12.19
N VAL A 141 -6.92 -6.79 11.39
CA VAL A 141 -7.27 -7.36 10.07
C VAL A 141 -8.22 -8.54 10.20
N ILE A 142 -7.98 -9.45 11.14
CA ILE A 142 -8.87 -10.60 11.40
C ILE A 142 -10.24 -10.09 11.85
N GLN A 143 -10.26 -9.11 12.77
CA GLN A 143 -11.50 -8.50 13.26
C GLN A 143 -12.27 -7.80 12.13
N ALA A 144 -11.60 -7.00 11.29
CA ALA A 144 -12.21 -6.34 10.14
C ALA A 144 -12.79 -7.35 9.13
N GLY A 145 -12.06 -8.44 8.86
CA GLY A 145 -12.53 -9.52 7.99
C GLY A 145 -13.80 -10.22 8.53
N ALA A 146 -13.91 -10.36 9.85
CA ALA A 146 -15.11 -10.93 10.50
C ALA A 146 -16.32 -9.97 10.45
N MET A 147 -16.09 -8.65 10.49
CA MET A 147 -17.12 -7.61 10.48
C MET A 147 -17.63 -7.26 9.09
N GLY A 148 -16.91 -7.65 8.04
CA GLY A 148 -17.26 -7.30 6.66
C GLY A 148 -18.60 -7.90 6.22
N GLU A 149 -19.38 -7.12 5.48
CA GLU A 149 -20.66 -7.50 4.89
C GLU A 149 -20.55 -7.73 3.38
N GLY A 150 -19.48 -7.21 2.77
CA GLY A 150 -19.15 -7.31 1.34
C GLY A 150 -18.99 -5.96 0.66
N GLY A 151 -17.85 -5.75 0.01
CA GLY A 151 -17.48 -4.48 -0.62
C GLY A 151 -16.90 -3.43 0.35
N ASP A 152 -16.78 -3.76 1.62
CA ASP A 152 -16.34 -2.85 2.66
C ASP A 152 -14.87 -2.48 2.53
N VAL A 153 -14.58 -1.19 2.66
CA VAL A 153 -13.22 -0.66 2.83
C VAL A 153 -13.05 -0.24 4.28
N PHE A 154 -12.37 -1.07 5.06
CA PHE A 154 -12.02 -0.73 6.43
C PHE A 154 -10.69 0.00 6.50
N VAL A 155 -10.60 0.94 7.44
CA VAL A 155 -9.39 1.70 7.74
C VAL A 155 -9.07 1.53 9.22
N LEU A 156 -7.86 1.08 9.51
CA LEU A 156 -7.41 0.91 10.89
C LEU A 156 -6.96 2.25 11.47
N ASP A 157 -7.33 2.49 12.73
CA ASP A 157 -6.81 3.62 13.49
C ASP A 157 -5.31 3.42 13.76
N MET A 158 -4.52 4.31 13.22
CA MET A 158 -3.07 4.25 13.32
C MET A 158 -2.51 5.12 14.46
N GLY A 159 -3.38 5.78 15.23
CA GLY A 159 -2.98 6.74 16.24
C GLY A 159 -2.27 7.97 15.66
N GLU A 160 -1.31 8.51 16.38
CA GLU A 160 -0.59 9.71 15.99
C GLU A 160 0.57 9.44 15.02
N PRO A 161 0.79 10.34 14.04
CA PRO A 161 1.89 10.19 13.11
C PRO A 161 3.25 10.45 13.78
N VAL A 162 4.23 9.63 13.47
CA VAL A 162 5.59 9.71 14.01
C VAL A 162 6.53 10.35 12.99
N LYS A 163 7.31 11.36 13.38
CA LYS A 163 8.40 11.91 12.56
C LYS A 163 9.50 10.87 12.38
N ILE A 164 9.87 10.58 11.14
CA ILE A 164 10.91 9.59 10.84
C ILE A 164 12.28 10.02 11.36
N TYR A 165 12.55 11.31 11.40
CA TYR A 165 13.75 11.86 12.02
C TYR A 165 13.83 11.55 13.53
N GLU A 166 12.72 11.72 14.27
CA GLU A 166 12.70 11.37 15.71
C GLU A 166 12.80 9.86 15.93
N LEU A 167 12.21 9.06 15.04
CA LEU A 167 12.37 7.60 15.06
C LEU A 167 13.85 7.20 14.89
N ALA A 168 14.56 7.84 13.96
CA ALA A 168 16.00 7.61 13.75
C ALA A 168 16.82 7.95 14.99
N LYS A 169 16.60 9.14 15.60
CA LYS A 169 17.25 9.55 16.85
C LYS A 169 17.02 8.57 18.00
N ASN A 170 15.79 8.12 18.15
CA ASN A 170 15.43 7.16 19.20
C ASN A 170 16.12 5.80 18.98
N LEU A 171 16.23 5.33 17.75
CA LEU A 171 16.93 4.07 17.45
C LEU A 171 18.44 4.16 17.70
N ILE A 172 19.07 5.30 17.41
CA ILE A 172 20.49 5.54 17.73
C ILE A 172 20.67 5.47 19.24
N LYS A 173 19.86 6.19 20.03
CA LYS A 173 19.91 6.18 21.49
C LYS A 173 19.66 4.80 22.09
N LEU A 174 18.67 4.07 21.58
CA LEU A 174 18.37 2.69 22.02
C LEU A 174 19.51 1.71 21.70
N SER A 175 20.37 2.03 20.74
CA SER A 175 21.57 1.26 20.42
C SER A 175 22.77 1.62 21.30
N GLY A 176 22.59 2.50 22.31
CA GLY A 176 23.64 2.95 23.21
C GLY A 176 24.59 3.96 22.59
N MET A 177 24.20 4.60 21.48
CA MET A 177 24.99 5.57 20.73
C MET A 177 24.38 6.97 20.80
N GLU A 178 25.17 7.99 20.50
CA GLU A 178 24.76 9.38 20.48
C GLU A 178 24.66 9.91 19.04
N VAL A 179 23.68 10.80 18.84
CA VAL A 179 23.54 11.49 17.53
C VAL A 179 24.65 12.50 17.41
N LYS A 180 25.34 12.43 16.27
CA LYS A 180 26.34 13.43 15.88
C LYS A 180 25.65 14.56 15.12
N ASP A 181 25.66 15.75 15.72
CA ASP A 181 25.10 16.96 15.13
C ASP A 181 25.88 18.21 15.56
N LYS A 182 25.34 19.41 15.31
CA LYS A 182 26.00 20.68 15.68
C LYS A 182 26.12 20.88 17.20
N ASP A 183 25.17 20.33 17.94
CA ASP A 183 25.13 20.45 19.40
C ASP A 183 25.99 19.34 20.06
N ASN A 184 26.22 18.22 19.38
CA ASN A 184 27.08 17.12 19.80
C ASN A 184 28.01 16.66 18.65
N PRO A 185 29.08 17.42 18.35
CA PRO A 185 29.99 17.11 17.22
C PRO A 185 30.84 15.84 17.45
N GLU A 186 30.98 15.37 18.70
CA GLU A 186 31.67 14.13 19.08
C GLU A 186 30.72 12.91 19.13
N GLY A 187 29.47 13.07 18.76
CA GLY A 187 28.50 11.98 18.70
C GLY A 187 28.90 10.88 17.72
N ASP A 188 28.32 9.70 17.88
CA ASP A 188 28.73 8.48 17.16
C ASP A 188 28.14 8.40 15.74
N ILE A 189 26.85 8.77 15.59
CA ILE A 189 26.07 8.51 14.35
C ILE A 189 25.46 9.81 13.82
N GLU A 190 25.83 10.17 12.60
CA GLU A 190 25.25 11.28 11.87
C GLU A 190 23.91 10.86 11.21
N ILE A 191 22.94 11.80 11.16
CA ILE A 191 21.70 11.65 10.37
C ILE A 191 21.80 12.58 9.17
N ILE A 192 21.76 12.00 7.95
CA ILE A 192 21.80 12.77 6.70
C ILE A 192 20.45 12.78 6.00
N PHE A 193 20.12 13.90 5.34
CA PHE A 193 18.89 14.03 4.56
C PHE A 193 19.19 13.82 3.08
N THR A 194 18.45 12.87 2.46
CA THR A 194 18.69 12.42 1.09
C THR A 194 17.75 13.05 0.06
N GLY A 195 16.72 13.77 0.49
CA GLY A 195 15.59 14.21 -0.34
C GLY A 195 14.51 13.12 -0.46
N LEU A 196 13.28 13.57 -0.72
CA LEU A 196 12.15 12.65 -0.96
C LEU A 196 12.41 11.83 -2.23
N ARG A 197 12.01 10.57 -2.18
CA ARG A 197 12.09 9.66 -3.34
C ARG A 197 10.92 9.91 -4.29
N PRO A 198 11.03 9.55 -5.57
CA PRO A 198 9.92 9.63 -6.51
C PRO A 198 8.66 8.96 -5.95
N GLY A 199 7.53 9.65 -6.01
CA GLY A 199 6.24 9.18 -5.49
C GLY A 199 6.12 9.13 -3.97
N GLU A 200 7.13 9.55 -3.20
CA GLU A 200 7.06 9.60 -1.73
C GLU A 200 6.34 10.86 -1.26
N LYS A 201 5.30 10.68 -0.42
CA LYS A 201 4.59 11.79 0.23
C LYS A 201 5.34 12.26 1.49
N LEU A 202 5.30 13.57 1.77
CA LEU A 202 5.76 14.11 3.05
C LEU A 202 4.88 13.61 4.21
N TYR A 203 3.56 13.61 3.99
CA TYR A 203 2.54 13.14 4.93
C TYR A 203 1.63 12.13 4.23
N GLU A 204 1.37 10.98 4.87
CA GLU A 204 0.41 10.01 4.36
C GLU A 204 -1.00 10.33 4.86
N GLU A 205 -1.99 9.98 4.05
CA GLU A 205 -3.39 10.18 4.35
C GLU A 205 -4.06 8.82 4.57
N LEU A 206 -4.78 8.66 5.67
CA LEU A 206 -5.50 7.42 5.96
C LEU A 206 -6.85 7.36 5.23
N LEU A 207 -7.44 8.52 4.91
CA LEU A 207 -8.81 8.66 4.42
C LEU A 207 -8.95 9.76 3.36
N ILE A 208 -9.93 9.62 2.46
CA ILE A 208 -10.38 10.69 1.56
C ILE A 208 -11.55 11.42 2.24
N GLY A 209 -11.29 12.62 2.80
CA GLY A 209 -12.31 13.44 3.45
C GLY A 209 -12.78 12.87 4.79
N ASN A 210 -13.92 13.40 5.29
CA ASN A 210 -14.48 13.03 6.60
C ASN A 210 -15.58 11.95 6.51
N LYS A 211 -15.66 11.22 5.40
CA LYS A 211 -16.69 10.18 5.20
C LYS A 211 -16.20 8.84 5.72
N VAL A 212 -16.23 8.70 7.03
CA VAL A 212 -15.98 7.42 7.70
C VAL A 212 -17.05 7.19 8.73
N ASP A 213 -17.58 6.00 8.74
CA ASP A 213 -18.48 5.51 9.76
C ASP A 213 -17.70 4.76 10.83
N ALA A 214 -18.04 5.04 12.10
CA ALA A 214 -17.57 4.23 13.21
C ALA A 214 -18.14 2.81 13.08
N THR A 215 -17.34 1.82 13.47
CA THR A 215 -17.81 0.44 13.56
C THR A 215 -18.00 0.03 15.02
N GLU A 216 -18.39 -1.21 15.26
CA GLU A 216 -18.45 -1.78 16.62
C GLU A 216 -17.06 -1.84 17.28
N HIS A 217 -15.99 -1.83 16.49
CA HIS A 217 -14.61 -1.83 17.00
C HIS A 217 -14.01 -0.43 16.95
N LYS A 218 -13.55 0.06 18.10
CA LYS A 218 -13.05 1.44 18.28
C LYS A 218 -11.89 1.84 17.36
N GLN A 219 -11.09 0.89 16.91
CA GLN A 219 -9.91 1.10 16.05
C GLN A 219 -10.15 0.72 14.58
N ILE A 220 -11.39 0.44 14.17
CA ILE A 220 -11.75 0.08 12.81
C ILE A 220 -12.85 1.02 12.33
N TYR A 221 -12.58 1.75 11.26
CA TYR A 221 -13.54 2.64 10.60
C TYR A 221 -13.93 2.05 9.25
N ARG A 222 -15.16 2.33 8.79
CA ARG A 222 -15.62 1.99 7.43
C ARG A 222 -15.56 3.24 6.57
N ALA A 223 -14.85 3.19 5.45
CA ALA A 223 -14.79 4.27 4.48
C ALA A 223 -15.83 4.06 3.39
N GLU A 224 -16.55 5.13 3.03
CA GLU A 224 -17.35 5.16 1.81
C GLU A 224 -16.49 5.59 0.63
N GLU A 225 -16.39 4.73 -0.37
CA GLU A 225 -15.54 4.95 -1.54
C GLU A 225 -16.29 4.66 -2.83
N ASP A 226 -16.20 5.56 -3.79
CA ASP A 226 -16.74 5.34 -5.12
C ASP A 226 -15.99 4.21 -5.84
N PHE A 227 -16.71 3.44 -6.64
CA PHE A 227 -16.13 2.38 -7.48
C PHE A 227 -16.85 2.31 -8.84
N LEU A 228 -16.19 1.65 -9.81
CA LEU A 228 -16.72 1.46 -11.15
C LEU A 228 -17.51 0.16 -11.25
N PRO A 229 -18.54 0.08 -12.12
CA PRO A 229 -19.16 -1.19 -12.47
C PRO A 229 -18.14 -2.18 -13.04
N ALA A 230 -18.31 -3.48 -12.79
CA ALA A 230 -17.34 -4.49 -13.23
C ALA A 230 -17.19 -4.53 -14.76
N SER A 231 -18.26 -4.29 -15.51
CA SER A 231 -18.20 -4.23 -16.98
C SER A 231 -17.28 -3.11 -17.50
N GLU A 232 -17.27 -1.96 -16.82
CA GLU A 232 -16.38 -0.84 -17.14
C GLU A 232 -14.94 -1.13 -16.71
N LEU A 233 -14.77 -1.69 -15.50
CA LEU A 233 -13.46 -2.04 -14.98
C LEU A 233 -12.74 -3.10 -15.82
N LEU A 234 -13.47 -4.06 -16.38
CA LEU A 234 -12.91 -5.09 -17.28
C LEU A 234 -12.30 -4.50 -18.55
N ILE A 235 -12.90 -3.45 -19.13
CA ILE A 235 -12.35 -2.74 -20.29
C ILE A 235 -10.98 -2.16 -19.97
N HIS A 236 -10.84 -1.54 -18.79
CA HIS A 236 -9.57 -0.98 -18.36
C HIS A 236 -8.53 -2.04 -18.02
N LEU A 237 -8.96 -3.19 -17.49
CA LEU A 237 -8.06 -4.34 -17.27
C LEU A 237 -7.50 -4.87 -18.59
N ASP A 238 -8.30 -4.95 -19.63
CA ASP A 238 -7.83 -5.38 -20.95
C ASP A 238 -6.88 -4.35 -21.57
N THR A 239 -7.16 -3.06 -21.39
CA THR A 239 -6.22 -1.98 -21.79
C THR A 239 -4.87 -2.11 -21.07
N LEU A 240 -4.86 -2.42 -19.75
CA LEU A 240 -3.62 -2.65 -19.00
C LEU A 240 -2.84 -3.87 -19.51
N LYS A 241 -3.53 -4.97 -19.85
CA LYS A 241 -2.91 -6.18 -20.46
C LYS A 241 -2.29 -5.88 -21.83
N GLU A 242 -2.98 -5.10 -22.65
CA GLU A 242 -2.48 -4.66 -23.96
C GLU A 242 -1.25 -3.76 -23.80
N ALA A 243 -1.30 -2.78 -22.90
CA ALA A 243 -0.18 -1.91 -22.57
C ALA A 243 1.05 -2.72 -22.13
N GLN A 244 0.83 -3.73 -21.27
CA GLN A 244 1.87 -4.64 -20.81
C GLN A 244 2.49 -5.44 -21.97
N LYS A 245 1.65 -6.04 -22.84
CA LYS A 245 2.10 -6.82 -23.99
C LYS A 245 2.97 -6.01 -24.94
N ASN A 246 2.63 -4.72 -25.10
CA ASN A 246 3.31 -3.81 -26.02
C ASN A 246 4.48 -3.07 -25.34
N GLY A 247 4.67 -3.19 -24.03
CA GLY A 247 5.65 -2.42 -23.26
C GLY A 247 5.35 -0.91 -23.27
N ASP A 248 4.06 -0.54 -23.34
CA ASP A 248 3.60 0.85 -23.38
C ASP A 248 3.28 1.36 -21.96
N VAL A 249 4.30 1.85 -21.28
CA VAL A 249 4.19 2.39 -19.90
C VAL A 249 3.32 3.66 -19.85
N VAL A 250 3.29 4.44 -20.94
CA VAL A 250 2.48 5.67 -21.00
C VAL A 250 1.00 5.32 -20.98
N SER A 251 0.58 4.33 -21.79
CA SER A 251 -0.80 3.82 -21.79
C SER A 251 -1.18 3.21 -20.43
N LEU A 252 -0.25 2.47 -19.80
CA LEU A 252 -0.46 1.93 -18.45
C LEU A 252 -0.75 3.05 -17.43
N ILE A 253 0.10 4.08 -17.36
CA ILE A 253 -0.05 5.20 -16.42
C ILE A 253 -1.36 5.96 -16.70
N ASN A 254 -1.69 6.21 -17.96
CA ASN A 254 -2.92 6.90 -18.35
C ASN A 254 -4.17 6.10 -17.95
N THR A 255 -4.14 4.78 -18.10
CA THR A 255 -5.24 3.90 -17.68
C THR A 255 -5.40 3.93 -16.16
N LEU A 256 -4.29 3.87 -15.39
CA LEU A 256 -4.35 4.03 -13.94
C LEU A 256 -4.91 5.39 -13.52
N LYS A 257 -4.54 6.48 -14.21
CA LYS A 257 -5.09 7.84 -13.96
C LYS A 257 -6.60 7.92 -14.20
N LEU A 258 -7.07 7.24 -15.23
CA LEU A 258 -8.50 7.24 -15.58
C LEU A 258 -9.33 6.49 -14.55
N VAL A 259 -8.84 5.36 -14.06
CA VAL A 259 -9.58 4.45 -13.17
C VAL A 259 -9.43 4.83 -11.70
N VAL A 260 -8.26 5.27 -11.29
CA VAL A 260 -7.94 5.55 -9.88
C VAL A 260 -8.10 7.04 -9.61
N SER A 261 -9.23 7.40 -9.03
CA SER A 261 -9.53 8.79 -8.67
C SER A 261 -8.44 9.39 -7.77
N GLY A 262 -8.00 10.60 -8.11
CA GLY A 262 -6.97 11.31 -7.36
C GLY A 262 -5.53 10.79 -7.56
N PHE A 263 -5.31 9.86 -8.47
CA PHE A 263 -3.96 9.43 -8.81
C PHE A 263 -3.20 10.53 -9.56
N THR A 264 -2.13 11.01 -8.94
CA THR A 264 -1.27 12.07 -9.47
C THR A 264 0.19 11.60 -9.48
N PRO A 265 0.62 10.79 -10.49
CA PRO A 265 2.00 10.30 -10.56
C PRO A 265 2.99 11.44 -10.81
N GLU A 266 4.26 11.17 -10.51
CA GLU A 266 5.38 12.02 -10.92
C GLU A 266 5.36 12.31 -12.44
N LYS A 267 5.94 13.43 -12.84
CA LYS A 267 6.00 13.80 -14.26
C LYS A 267 6.97 12.93 -15.07
N GLU A 268 8.05 12.50 -14.41
CA GLU A 268 9.07 11.66 -15.03
C GLU A 268 8.75 10.20 -14.79
N ILE A 269 8.74 9.43 -15.89
CA ILE A 269 8.52 7.97 -15.82
C ILE A 269 9.84 7.31 -15.42
N SER A 270 9.86 6.64 -14.28
CA SER A 270 11.06 5.99 -13.72
C SER A 270 11.29 4.57 -14.27
N ASP A 271 10.41 4.04 -15.14
CA ASP A 271 10.57 2.70 -15.72
C ASP A 271 11.91 2.55 -16.44
N ILE A 272 12.68 1.53 -16.05
CA ILE A 272 14.07 1.34 -16.52
C ILE A 272 14.13 1.08 -18.03
N ILE A 273 13.17 0.35 -18.58
CA ILE A 273 13.13 0.00 -20.00
C ILE A 273 12.73 1.22 -20.82
N TYR A 274 11.73 1.97 -20.36
CA TYR A 274 11.31 3.22 -20.99
C TYR A 274 12.45 4.24 -21.04
N GLN A 275 13.13 4.45 -19.92
CA GLN A 275 14.25 5.37 -19.82
C GLN A 275 15.40 5.02 -20.80
N ARG A 276 15.62 3.72 -21.08
CA ARG A 276 16.61 3.28 -22.07
C ARG A 276 16.20 3.49 -23.52
N ARG A 277 14.88 3.53 -23.79
CA ARG A 277 14.34 3.74 -25.15
C ARG A 277 14.31 5.19 -25.57
N ILE A 278 14.24 6.15 -24.64
CA ILE A 278 14.18 7.58 -24.92
C ILE A 278 15.57 8.26 -24.91
N LYS A 279 16.61 7.57 -24.42
CA LYS A 279 18.02 7.97 -24.52
C LYS A 279 18.63 7.46 -25.82
#